data_51dc6ddae124d500ebc8b835d2117091
#
_entry.id   51dc6ddae124d500ebc8b835d2117091
#
_cell.length_a   1.000
_cell.length_b   1.000
_cell.length_c   1.000
_cell.angle_alpha   90.00
_cell.angle_beta   90.00
_cell.angle_gamma   90.00
#
_symmetry.space_group_name_H-M   'P 1'
#
loop_
_entity.id
_entity.type
_entity.pdbx_description
1 polymer ?
#
loop_
_entity_poly.entity_id
_entity_poly.type
_entity_poly.pdbx_seq_one_letter_code
_entity_poly.pdbx_strand_id
1 'polypeptide(L)'
;MSKQPAQSLNQQGPSKAAEQLQQAVHSYTQDQATYLKAFDDLNGDGVDDAVVLLQGPDWCGSGGCTMLIFRGLDQQEFQLVNKVTVAGPQIYVLSATSQGWKNLAVYSKGNGTVVLKFNGQAYPSNPSLLPKETAKFAPESFKLLIGQD
;
A
#
# COMPACT_ATOMS: atom_id res chain seq x y z
N MET A 1 5.98 -34.04 13.27
CA MET A 1 5.64 -33.77 12.71
C MET A 1 5.47 -33.49 12.34
N SER A 2 5.46 -33.36 12.63
CA SER A 2 5.03 -32.90 12.08
C SER A 2 5.01 -32.47 11.89
N LYS A 3 4.92 -32.14 12.07
CA LYS A 3 4.62 -31.51 11.72
C LYS A 3 4.73 -30.92 11.48
N GLN A 4 4.77 -30.63 11.80
CA GLN A 4 4.60 -29.98 11.46
C GLN A 4 4.51 -29.40 11.41
N PRO A 5 4.54 -29.40 11.51
CA PRO A 5 4.19 -28.68 11.34
C PRO A 5 4.25 -28.02 11.25
N ALA A 6 4.19 -27.67 11.50
CA ALA A 6 3.86 -27.00 11.17
C ALA A 6 4.11 -26.39 10.98
N GLN A 7 4.01 -26.04 11.04
CA GLN A 7 3.92 -25.44 10.61
C GLN A 7 3.88 -24.79 10.35
N SER A 8 3.93 -24.69 10.56
CA SER A 8 3.66 -24.06 10.16
C SER A 8 3.74 -23.56 10.03
N LEU A 9 3.80 -23.13 10.32
CA LEU A 9 3.67 -22.47 9.99
C LEU A 9 4.01 -22.04 9.65
N ASN A 10 4.16 -21.86 9.85
CA ASN A 10 4.26 -21.38 9.27
C ASN A 10 4.54 -21.14 8.69
N GLN A 11 4.40 -21.22 8.65
CA GLN A 11 4.65 -21.04 7.98
C GLN A 11 4.65 -20.98 7.29
N GLN A 12 4.96 -20.94 7.57
CA GLN A 12 4.73 -21.11 6.72
C GLN A 12 4.37 -20.83 5.37
N GLY A 13 4.10 -21.14 4.75
CA GLY A 13 3.67 -20.69 3.46
C GLY A 13 3.04 -19.32 3.52
N PRO A 14 2.66 -18.71 2.35
CA PRO A 14 2.02 -17.39 2.41
C PRO A 14 0.70 -17.46 3.17
N SER A 15 0.38 -16.38 3.86
CA SER A 15 -0.87 -16.28 4.57
C SER A 15 -2.04 -16.25 3.58
N LYS A 16 -3.24 -16.53 4.09
CA LYS A 16 -4.44 -16.41 3.25
C LYS A 16 -4.60 -14.99 2.73
N ALA A 17 -4.28 -13.99 3.56
CA ALA A 17 -4.35 -12.60 3.13
C ALA A 17 -3.41 -12.35 1.96
N ALA A 18 -2.18 -12.87 2.00
CA ALA A 18 -1.24 -12.68 0.90
C ALA A 18 -1.74 -13.35 -0.38
N GLU A 19 -2.35 -14.53 -0.28
CA GLU A 19 -2.91 -15.23 -1.43
C GLU A 19 -4.08 -14.46 -2.03
N GLN A 20 -4.97 -13.96 -1.18
CA GLN A 20 -6.12 -13.20 -1.64
C GLN A 20 -5.69 -11.89 -2.27
N LEU A 21 -4.67 -11.25 -1.72
CA LEU A 21 -4.13 -10.03 -2.31
C LEU A 21 -3.53 -10.31 -3.68
N GLN A 22 -2.81 -11.43 -3.82
CA GLN A 22 -2.25 -11.80 -5.12
C GLN A 22 -3.32 -11.93 -6.17
N GLN A 23 -4.46 -12.55 -5.82
CA GLN A 23 -5.58 -12.67 -6.75
C GLN A 23 -6.16 -11.30 -7.10
N ALA A 24 -6.27 -10.40 -6.12
CA ALA A 24 -6.79 -9.06 -6.38
C ALA A 24 -5.86 -8.26 -7.29
N VAL A 25 -4.55 -8.36 -7.06
CA VAL A 25 -3.56 -7.70 -7.91
C VAL A 25 -3.62 -8.26 -9.32
N HIS A 26 -3.70 -9.59 -9.45
CA HIS A 26 -3.77 -10.22 -10.77
C HIS A 26 -5.04 -9.76 -11.50
N SER A 27 -6.17 -9.66 -10.82
CA SER A 27 -7.40 -9.19 -11.43
C SER A 27 -7.25 -7.78 -11.98
N TYR A 28 -6.48 -6.94 -11.31
CA TYR A 28 -6.24 -5.59 -11.79
C TYR A 28 -5.27 -5.57 -12.97
N THR A 29 -4.12 -6.26 -12.82
CA THR A 29 -3.04 -6.17 -13.82
C THR A 29 -3.30 -7.04 -15.03
N GLN A 30 -4.12 -8.09 -14.89
CA GLN A 30 -4.33 -9.11 -15.92
C GLN A 30 -3.01 -9.78 -16.31
N ASP A 31 -2.06 -9.83 -15.38
CA ASP A 31 -0.72 -10.31 -15.65
C ASP A 31 -0.12 -10.80 -14.32
N GLN A 32 1.04 -11.43 -14.42
CA GLN A 32 1.79 -11.87 -13.25
C GLN A 32 2.82 -10.81 -12.86
N ALA A 33 2.33 -9.65 -12.49
CA ALA A 33 3.21 -8.55 -12.10
C ALA A 33 3.90 -8.87 -10.78
N THR A 34 5.17 -8.43 -10.67
CA THR A 34 5.84 -8.42 -9.38
C THR A 34 5.43 -7.16 -8.63
N TYR A 35 5.44 -7.23 -7.31
CA TYR A 35 5.06 -6.07 -6.51
C TYR A 35 5.61 -6.20 -5.09
N LEU A 36 5.70 -5.06 -4.44
CA LEU A 36 5.94 -4.96 -3.01
C LEU A 36 4.60 -4.72 -2.33
N LYS A 37 4.45 -5.21 -1.11
CA LYS A 37 3.16 -5.09 -0.42
C LYS A 37 3.37 -4.82 1.06
N ALA A 38 2.36 -4.21 1.67
CA ALA A 38 2.29 -4.05 3.11
C ALA A 38 0.82 -4.07 3.53
N PHE A 39 0.56 -4.56 4.72
CA PHE A 39 -0.77 -4.60 5.31
C PHE A 39 -0.83 -3.64 6.49
N ASP A 40 -1.92 -2.92 6.60
CA ASP A 40 -2.17 -2.02 7.71
C ASP A 40 -3.66 -1.70 7.76
N ASP A 41 -4.21 -1.56 8.96
CA ASP A 41 -5.61 -1.18 9.11
C ASP A 41 -5.72 0.33 8.88
N LEU A 42 -6.01 0.72 7.65
CA LEU A 42 -6.02 2.13 7.26
C LEU A 42 -7.29 2.84 7.69
N ASN A 43 -8.41 2.13 7.73
CA ASN A 43 -9.71 2.75 7.99
C ASN A 43 -10.24 2.48 9.40
N GLY A 44 -9.50 1.79 10.24
CA GLY A 44 -9.86 1.61 11.64
C GLY A 44 -10.98 0.61 11.90
N ASP A 45 -11.27 -0.28 10.94
CA ASP A 45 -12.35 -1.23 11.11
C ASP A 45 -11.90 -2.57 11.71
N GLY A 46 -10.62 -2.70 12.06
CA GLY A 46 -10.10 -3.93 12.64
C GLY A 46 -9.66 -4.96 11.61
N VAL A 47 -9.83 -4.68 10.33
CA VAL A 47 -9.41 -5.57 9.24
C VAL A 47 -8.30 -4.88 8.47
N ASP A 48 -7.20 -5.61 8.23
CA ASP A 48 -6.08 -5.03 7.49
C ASP A 48 -6.47 -4.72 6.06
N ASP A 49 -6.06 -3.55 5.61
CA ASP A 49 -6.09 -3.14 4.22
C ASP A 49 -4.71 -3.39 3.62
N ALA A 50 -4.54 -3.18 2.33
CA ALA A 50 -3.26 -3.46 1.70
C ALA A 50 -2.83 -2.30 0.80
N VAL A 51 -1.53 -2.05 0.82
CA VAL A 51 -0.88 -1.12 -0.11
C VAL A 51 0.09 -1.94 -0.95
N VAL A 52 0.01 -1.78 -2.26
CA VAL A 52 0.80 -2.53 -3.23
C VAL A 52 1.54 -1.55 -4.12
N LEU A 53 2.83 -1.77 -4.30
CA LEU A 53 3.61 -0.99 -5.25
C LEU A 53 4.03 -1.92 -6.37
N LEU A 54 3.44 -1.75 -7.55
CA LEU A 54 3.73 -2.59 -8.70
C LEU A 54 5.14 -2.30 -9.21
N GLN A 55 5.80 -3.34 -9.72
CA GLN A 55 7.16 -3.25 -10.19
C GLN A 55 7.21 -3.63 -11.66
N GLY A 56 8.29 -3.28 -12.32
CA GLY A 56 8.48 -3.64 -13.72
C GLY A 56 8.15 -2.50 -14.66
N PRO A 57 8.61 -2.61 -15.92
CA PRO A 57 8.50 -1.49 -16.87
C PRO A 57 7.08 -1.14 -17.27
N ASP A 58 6.14 -2.08 -17.16
CA ASP A 58 4.75 -1.78 -17.50
C ASP A 58 4.07 -0.90 -16.45
N TRP A 59 4.62 -0.85 -15.23
CA TRP A 59 3.98 -0.17 -14.10
C TRP A 59 4.82 0.94 -13.52
N CYS A 60 6.08 1.06 -13.96
CA CYS A 60 7.00 2.05 -13.47
C CYS A 60 7.52 2.90 -14.61
N GLY A 61 7.72 4.18 -14.34
CA GLY A 61 8.32 5.10 -15.28
C GLY A 61 9.30 5.99 -14.56
N SER A 62 9.73 7.05 -15.22
CA SER A 62 10.75 7.95 -14.66
C SER A 62 10.25 8.66 -13.40
N GLY A 63 8.93 8.84 -13.25
CA GLY A 63 8.38 9.53 -12.09
C GLY A 63 8.06 8.64 -10.91
N GLY A 64 8.10 7.31 -11.09
CA GLY A 64 7.74 6.37 -10.04
C GLY A 64 6.93 5.22 -10.57
N CYS A 65 6.33 4.45 -9.67
CA CYS A 65 5.59 3.25 -10.01
C CYS A 65 4.11 3.43 -9.67
N THR A 66 3.29 2.50 -10.15
CA THR A 66 1.87 2.49 -9.83
C THR A 66 1.65 1.85 -8.47
N MET A 67 0.94 2.54 -7.61
CA MET A 67 0.56 2.03 -6.29
C MET A 67 -0.92 1.72 -6.30
N LEU A 68 -1.30 0.58 -5.72
CA LEU A 68 -2.69 0.19 -5.56
C LEU A 68 -3.02 0.18 -4.09
N ILE A 69 -4.22 0.66 -3.75
CA ILE A 69 -4.72 0.63 -2.38
C ILE A 69 -5.96 -0.23 -2.37
N PHE A 70 -5.95 -1.26 -1.53
CA PHE A 70 -7.05 -2.21 -1.39
C PHE A 70 -7.65 -2.12 -0.01
N ARG A 71 -8.97 -2.16 0.04
CA ARG A 71 -9.70 -2.28 1.29
C ARG A 71 -9.85 -3.75 1.64
N GLY A 72 -9.50 -4.11 2.87
CA GLY A 72 -9.73 -5.46 3.36
C GLY A 72 -11.17 -5.67 3.71
N LEU A 73 -11.71 -6.79 3.26
CA LEU A 73 -13.08 -7.20 3.55
C LEU A 73 -13.05 -8.43 4.46
N ASP A 74 -14.21 -8.84 4.92
CA ASP A 74 -14.32 -10.05 5.70
C ASP A 74 -13.74 -11.22 4.91
N GLN A 75 -13.21 -12.22 5.61
CA GLN A 75 -12.59 -13.40 5.03
C GLN A 75 -11.32 -13.07 4.23
N GLN A 76 -10.72 -11.92 4.53
CA GLN A 76 -9.42 -11.51 3.97
C GLN A 76 -9.45 -11.28 2.47
N GLU A 77 -10.60 -10.97 1.93
CA GLU A 77 -10.71 -10.53 0.54
C GLU A 77 -10.35 -9.06 0.43
N PHE A 78 -9.98 -8.63 -0.76
CA PHE A 78 -9.55 -7.25 -0.99
C PHE A 78 -10.31 -6.62 -2.15
N GLN A 79 -10.71 -5.38 -1.93
CA GLN A 79 -11.40 -4.58 -2.93
C GLN A 79 -10.56 -3.37 -3.27
N LEU A 80 -10.35 -3.13 -4.55
CA LEU A 80 -9.54 -1.99 -4.98
C LEU A 80 -10.25 -0.69 -4.61
N VAL A 81 -9.54 0.17 -3.87
CA VAL A 81 -10.02 1.51 -3.55
C VAL A 81 -9.67 2.45 -4.68
N ASN A 82 -8.38 2.53 -5.02
CA ASN A 82 -7.95 3.31 -6.18
C ASN A 82 -6.48 3.03 -6.47
N LYS A 83 -6.05 3.49 -7.65
CA LYS A 83 -4.64 3.47 -8.00
C LYS A 83 -4.05 4.87 -7.81
N VAL A 84 -2.75 4.89 -7.54
CA VAL A 84 -1.98 6.12 -7.41
C VAL A 84 -0.79 5.98 -8.35
N THR A 85 -0.61 6.91 -9.27
CA THR A 85 0.49 6.86 -10.23
C THR A 85 1.71 7.58 -9.67
N VAL A 86 2.86 7.34 -10.26
CA VAL A 86 4.15 7.99 -9.97
C VAL A 86 4.48 8.00 -8.47
N ALA A 87 4.19 6.89 -7.80
CA ALA A 87 4.57 6.71 -6.40
C ALA A 87 6.01 6.23 -6.34
N GLY A 88 6.78 6.81 -5.45
CA GLY A 88 8.18 6.44 -5.28
C GLY A 88 8.33 5.16 -4.48
N PRO A 89 9.57 4.72 -4.24
CA PRO A 89 9.78 3.45 -3.56
C PRO A 89 9.53 3.50 -2.05
N GLN A 90 9.34 4.68 -1.47
CA GLN A 90 9.11 4.79 -0.03
C GLN A 90 7.70 5.28 0.20
N ILE A 91 6.92 4.46 0.92
CA ILE A 91 5.54 4.74 1.24
C ILE A 91 5.38 4.58 2.74
N TYR A 92 4.86 5.63 3.38
CA TYR A 92 4.65 5.65 4.83
C TYR A 92 3.16 5.79 5.12
N VAL A 93 2.73 5.21 6.24
CA VAL A 93 1.40 5.49 6.78
C VAL A 93 1.55 6.43 7.96
N LEU A 94 0.67 7.41 8.02
CA LEU A 94 0.66 8.40 9.10
C LEU A 94 -0.43 8.04 10.11
N SER A 95 -0.27 8.51 11.35
CA SER A 95 -1.30 8.30 12.37
C SER A 95 -2.51 9.21 12.16
N ALA A 96 -2.31 10.35 11.50
CA ALA A 96 -3.41 11.26 11.21
C ALA A 96 -4.34 10.67 10.15
N THR A 97 -5.62 10.97 10.28
CA THR A 97 -6.64 10.45 9.36
C THR A 97 -7.35 11.59 8.65
N SER A 98 -7.93 11.26 7.49
CA SER A 98 -8.79 12.14 6.74
C SER A 98 -9.97 11.32 6.27
N GLN A 99 -11.19 11.75 6.56
CA GLN A 99 -12.42 11.06 6.19
C GLN A 99 -12.39 9.58 6.63
N GLY A 100 -11.81 9.31 7.81
CA GLY A 100 -11.81 7.97 8.39
C GLY A 100 -10.68 7.05 7.94
N TRP A 101 -9.79 7.51 7.07
CA TRP A 101 -8.66 6.71 6.59
C TRP A 101 -7.36 7.41 6.93
N LYS A 102 -6.36 6.62 7.31
CA LYS A 102 -5.03 7.15 7.61
C LYS A 102 -4.44 7.81 6.39
N ASN A 103 -3.77 8.95 6.60
CA ASN A 103 -3.04 9.60 5.52
C ASN A 103 -1.82 8.76 5.14
N LEU A 104 -1.43 8.84 3.88
CA LEU A 104 -0.22 8.19 3.39
C LEU A 104 0.76 9.25 2.95
N ALA A 105 2.05 9.00 3.15
CA ALA A 105 3.09 9.87 2.63
C ALA A 105 3.89 9.08 1.62
N VAL A 106 4.05 9.61 0.43
CA VAL A 106 4.77 8.94 -0.65
C VAL A 106 5.79 9.88 -1.23
N TYR A 107 6.92 9.29 -1.67
CA TYR A 107 7.92 10.04 -2.41
C TYR A 107 7.51 10.09 -3.88
N SER A 108 7.49 11.28 -4.45
CA SER A 108 7.24 11.47 -5.88
C SER A 108 8.46 12.12 -6.48
N LYS A 109 9.10 11.43 -7.42
CA LYS A 109 10.36 11.91 -7.99
C LYS A 109 10.15 13.28 -8.62
N GLY A 110 11.06 14.19 -8.30
CA GLY A 110 10.98 15.56 -8.78
C GLY A 110 10.09 16.47 -7.95
N ASN A 111 9.25 15.90 -7.08
CA ASN A 111 8.35 16.68 -6.25
C ASN A 111 8.63 16.51 -4.75
N GLY A 112 9.33 15.44 -4.36
CA GLY A 112 9.60 15.15 -2.95
C GLY A 112 8.49 14.36 -2.31
N THR A 113 8.46 14.36 -0.97
CA THR A 113 7.45 13.64 -0.22
C THR A 113 6.15 14.46 -0.18
N VAL A 114 5.05 13.80 -0.51
CA VAL A 114 3.72 14.43 -0.48
C VAL A 114 2.80 13.57 0.37
N VAL A 115 1.75 14.20 0.90
CA VAL A 115 0.77 13.51 1.74
C VAL A 115 -0.50 13.28 0.94
N LEU A 116 -0.95 12.04 0.93
CA LEU A 116 -2.21 11.64 0.29
C LEU A 116 -3.28 11.57 1.36
N LYS A 117 -4.34 12.34 1.19
CA LYS A 117 -5.47 12.38 2.13
C LYS A 117 -6.69 11.80 1.45
N PHE A 118 -7.35 10.89 2.14
CA PHE A 118 -8.57 10.27 1.63
C PHE A 118 -9.69 11.31 1.60
N ASN A 119 -10.44 11.38 0.49
CA ASN A 119 -11.48 12.38 0.33
C ASN A 119 -12.90 11.86 0.61
N GLY A 120 -13.00 10.64 1.15
CA GLY A 120 -14.26 9.96 1.37
C GLY A 120 -14.53 8.88 0.35
N GLN A 121 -13.81 8.90 -0.77
CA GLN A 121 -13.96 7.89 -1.83
C GLN A 121 -12.63 7.32 -2.27
N ALA A 122 -11.58 8.14 -2.30
CA ALA A 122 -10.27 7.72 -2.81
C ALA A 122 -9.17 8.62 -2.29
N TYR A 123 -7.94 8.15 -2.40
CA TYR A 123 -6.76 8.99 -2.23
C TYR A 123 -6.47 9.71 -3.55
N PRO A 124 -5.71 10.83 -3.50
CA PRO A 124 -5.31 11.49 -4.75
C PRO A 124 -4.56 10.51 -5.67
N SER A 125 -4.84 10.57 -6.95
CA SER A 125 -4.30 9.60 -7.89
C SER A 125 -2.96 9.99 -8.48
N ASN A 126 -2.52 11.24 -8.34
CA ASN A 126 -1.25 11.69 -8.91
C ASN A 126 -0.48 12.55 -7.92
N PRO A 127 0.49 11.93 -7.19
CA PRO A 127 1.27 12.67 -6.20
C PRO A 127 2.08 13.83 -6.78
N SER A 128 2.45 13.77 -8.06
CA SER A 128 3.27 14.82 -8.65
C SER A 128 2.52 16.16 -8.75
N LEU A 129 1.21 16.14 -8.58
CA LEU A 129 0.39 17.36 -8.62
C LEU A 129 0.13 17.95 -7.24
N LEU A 130 0.59 17.30 -6.17
CA LEU A 130 0.33 17.73 -4.81
C LEU A 130 1.47 18.61 -4.30
N PRO A 131 1.17 19.49 -3.33
CA PRO A 131 2.23 20.27 -2.71
C PRO A 131 3.23 19.39 -1.99
N LYS A 132 4.50 19.76 -2.08
CA LYS A 132 5.55 19.08 -1.34
C LYS A 132 5.32 19.28 0.16
N GLU A 133 5.41 18.19 0.92
CA GLU A 133 5.31 18.29 2.37
C GLU A 133 6.66 18.64 2.95
N THR A 134 6.76 19.79 3.59
CA THR A 134 8.02 20.24 4.18
C THR A 134 8.10 20.00 5.67
N ALA A 135 6.98 19.67 6.32
CA ALA A 135 6.98 19.42 7.75
C ALA A 135 7.64 18.06 8.03
N LYS A 136 8.36 17.99 9.12
CA LYS A 136 8.93 16.74 9.57
C LYS A 136 7.93 16.05 10.49
N PHE A 137 7.78 14.75 10.29
CA PHE A 137 6.88 13.98 11.13
C PHE A 137 7.63 13.47 12.35
N ALA A 138 6.95 13.47 13.50
CA ALA A 138 7.52 12.84 14.69
C ALA A 138 7.62 11.33 14.44
N PRO A 139 8.69 10.67 14.93
CA PRO A 139 8.86 9.24 14.65
C PRO A 139 7.67 8.38 15.04
N GLU A 140 6.93 8.74 16.08
CA GLU A 140 5.77 7.99 16.52
C GLU A 140 4.52 8.27 15.70
N SER A 141 4.56 9.22 14.76
CA SER A 141 3.39 9.59 13.97
C SER A 141 3.37 8.97 12.58
N PHE A 142 4.38 8.19 12.23
CA PHE A 142 4.42 7.53 10.93
C PHE A 142 5.16 6.21 11.01
N LYS A 143 4.90 5.35 10.02
CA LYS A 143 5.52 4.04 9.93
C LYS A 143 5.82 3.76 8.47
N LEU A 144 7.00 3.24 8.18
CA LEU A 144 7.37 2.83 6.83
C LEU A 144 6.56 1.57 6.47
N LEU A 145 5.83 1.62 5.37
CA LEU A 145 5.12 0.47 4.84
C LEU A 145 5.92 -0.23 3.76
N ILE A 146 6.42 0.51 2.80
CA ILE A 146 7.14 -0.06 1.66
C ILE A 146 8.38 0.78 1.42
N GLY A 147 9.50 0.09 1.17
CA GLY A 147 10.75 0.74 0.85
C GLY A 147 11.86 0.34 1.79
N GLN A 148 12.95 1.07 1.71
CA GLN A 148 14.12 0.85 2.56
C GLN A 148 14.45 2.15 3.28
N ASP A 149 14.87 2.00 4.52
CA ASP A 149 15.36 3.13 5.31
C ASP A 149 16.69 3.63 4.80
#